data_306638a281e5be22f7a05a23fc41d8b6
#
_entry.id   306638a281e5be22f7a05a23fc41d8b6
#
_cell.length_a   1.000
_cell.length_b   1.000
_cell.length_c   1.000
_cell.angle_alpha   90.00
_cell.angle_beta   90.00
_cell.angle_gamma   90.00
#
_symmetry.space_group_name_H-M   'P 1'
#
loop_
_entity.id
_entity.type
_entity.pdbx_description
1 polymer ?
#
loop_
_entity_poly.entity_id
_entity_poly.type
_entity_poly.pdbx_seq_one_letter_code
_entity_poly.pdbx_strand_id
1 'polypeptide(L)'
;MRARIGNPYTLLELAVLLVSLVLAASYMSAAGHFTRHMLLHIGLMTVLAPLLASWMLRMGRSLPAAHSPGFLPVVTLLQLLLFFAWHAPGTLAWMMDAPLVHTAAQLLLLLVATAFWLAVMQRSD
;
A
#
# COMPACT_ATOMS: atom_id res chain seq x y z
N MET A 1 20.79 23.60 -2.31
CA MET A 1 20.17 23.48 -0.98
C MET A 1 19.58 22.08 -0.84
N ARG A 2 20.29 21.22 -0.13
CA ARG A 2 19.74 19.89 0.13
C ARG A 2 18.59 20.04 1.11
N ALA A 3 17.37 19.89 0.62
CA ALA A 3 16.25 19.75 1.52
C ALA A 3 16.63 18.70 2.56
N ARG A 4 16.61 19.04 3.81
CA ARG A 4 16.71 18.07 4.88
C ARG A 4 15.52 17.13 4.73
N ILE A 5 15.74 16.13 3.95
CA ILE A 5 14.79 15.02 3.88
C ILE A 5 14.80 14.46 5.29
N GLY A 6 13.69 14.62 5.98
CA GLY A 6 13.60 14.27 7.39
C GLY A 6 14.10 12.87 7.69
N ASN A 7 14.48 12.66 8.93
CA ASN A 7 14.85 11.37 9.46
C ASN A 7 13.89 10.29 8.95
N PRO A 8 14.39 9.14 8.41
CA PRO A 8 13.52 8.05 7.94
C PRO A 8 12.51 7.58 8.99
N TYR A 9 12.84 7.70 10.26
CA TYR A 9 11.92 7.37 11.34
C TYR A 9 10.75 8.34 11.43
N THR A 10 10.96 9.62 11.13
CA THR A 10 9.89 10.63 11.13
C THR A 10 8.85 10.32 10.05
N LEU A 11 9.29 9.85 8.88
CA LEU A 11 8.36 9.45 7.81
C LEU A 11 7.57 8.21 8.18
N LEU A 12 8.22 7.24 8.83
CA LEU A 12 7.53 6.04 9.30
C LEU A 12 6.50 6.40 10.38
N GLU A 13 6.86 7.28 11.30
CA GLU A 13 5.95 7.77 12.34
C GLU A 13 4.77 8.50 11.74
N LEU A 14 5.01 9.37 10.74
CA LEU A 14 3.94 10.05 10.01
C LEU A 14 3.04 9.06 9.29
N ALA A 15 3.61 8.03 8.66
CA ALA A 15 2.83 6.99 7.98
C ALA A 15 1.95 6.25 8.98
N VAL A 16 2.51 5.84 10.12
CA VAL A 16 1.75 5.16 11.17
C VAL A 16 0.64 6.06 11.70
N LEU A 17 0.95 7.34 11.94
CA LEU A 17 -0.03 8.31 12.41
C LEU A 17 -1.18 8.48 11.41
N LEU A 18 -0.87 8.67 10.13
CA LEU A 18 -1.86 8.84 9.08
C LEU A 18 -2.74 7.61 8.94
N VAL A 19 -2.15 6.41 8.93
CA VAL A 19 -2.89 5.16 8.85
C VAL A 19 -3.78 5.00 10.09
N SER A 20 -3.26 5.32 11.27
CA SER A 20 -4.03 5.27 12.52
C SER A 20 -5.21 6.24 12.49
N LEU A 21 -5.01 7.46 11.96
CA LEU A 21 -6.09 8.44 11.82
C LEU A 21 -7.16 7.99 10.84
N VAL A 22 -6.75 7.42 9.70
CA VAL A 22 -7.68 6.88 8.70
C VAL A 22 -8.49 5.73 9.29
N LEU A 23 -7.82 4.81 10.00
CA LEU A 23 -8.48 3.69 10.65
C LEU A 23 -9.45 4.15 11.74
N ALA A 24 -9.03 5.11 12.56
CA ALA A 24 -9.88 5.67 13.60
C ALA A 24 -11.10 6.38 13.01
N ALA A 25 -10.90 7.20 11.99
CA ALA A 25 -11.98 7.88 11.28
C ALA A 25 -12.95 6.90 10.65
N SER A 26 -12.43 5.83 10.05
CA SER A 26 -13.23 4.76 9.45
C SER A 26 -14.07 4.03 10.52
N TYR A 27 -13.47 3.79 11.67
CA TYR A 27 -14.14 3.08 12.77
C TYR A 27 -15.21 3.92 13.42
N MET A 28 -14.97 5.22 13.57
CA MET A 28 -15.90 6.15 14.22
C MET A 28 -16.99 6.67 13.27
N SER A 29 -16.76 6.57 11.96
CA SER A 29 -17.78 6.97 11.00
C SER A 29 -18.94 5.96 11.02
N ALA A 30 -20.16 6.43 10.87
CA ALA A 30 -21.33 5.56 10.69
C ALA A 30 -21.33 4.88 9.31
N ALA A 31 -20.24 4.95 8.58
CA ALA A 31 -20.09 4.35 7.27
C ALA A 31 -20.11 2.82 7.36
N GLY A 32 -20.72 2.17 6.36
CA GLY A 32 -20.78 0.73 6.28
C GLY A 32 -19.42 0.07 6.07
N HIS A 33 -19.38 -1.24 6.18
CA HIS A 33 -18.16 -2.04 6.01
C HIS A 33 -17.47 -1.81 4.67
N PHE A 34 -18.24 -1.59 3.61
CA PHE A 34 -17.69 -1.33 2.27
C PHE A 34 -16.84 -0.06 2.24
N THR A 35 -17.34 1.04 2.83
CA THR A 35 -16.61 2.31 2.88
C THR A 35 -15.31 2.17 3.66
N ARG A 36 -15.33 1.48 4.79
CA ARG A 36 -14.12 1.21 5.59
C ARG A 36 -13.11 0.39 4.80
N HIS A 37 -13.58 -0.63 4.08
CA HIS A 37 -12.75 -1.48 3.24
C HIS A 37 -12.07 -0.65 2.14
N MET A 38 -12.82 0.22 1.46
CA MET A 38 -12.28 1.09 0.41
C MET A 38 -11.29 2.12 0.97
N LEU A 39 -11.58 2.73 2.11
CA LEU A 39 -10.66 3.65 2.76
C LEU A 39 -9.36 2.97 3.15
N LEU A 40 -9.43 1.74 3.63
CA LEU A 40 -8.25 0.96 3.97
C LEU A 40 -7.39 0.69 2.73
N HIS A 41 -7.99 0.27 1.62
CA HIS A 41 -7.26 0.07 0.36
C HIS A 41 -6.58 1.35 -0.12
N ILE A 42 -7.31 2.45 -0.16
CA ILE A 42 -6.78 3.74 -0.59
C ILE A 42 -5.62 4.16 0.30
N GLY A 43 -5.79 4.06 1.61
CA GLY A 43 -4.74 4.39 2.56
C GLY A 43 -3.49 3.54 2.40
N LEU A 44 -3.65 2.22 2.23
CA LEU A 44 -2.52 1.31 2.04
C LEU A 44 -1.77 1.58 0.73
N MET A 45 -2.50 1.77 -0.36
CA MET A 45 -1.89 1.89 -1.69
C MET A 45 -1.30 3.26 -1.96
N THR A 46 -1.91 4.33 -1.45
CA THR A 46 -1.54 5.70 -1.81
C THR A 46 -0.76 6.44 -0.73
N VAL A 47 -0.80 5.97 0.50
CA VAL A 47 -0.12 6.61 1.63
C VAL A 47 0.95 5.70 2.22
N LEU A 48 0.55 4.55 2.73
CA LEU A 48 1.48 3.66 3.43
C LEU A 48 2.52 3.05 2.49
N ALA A 49 2.12 2.56 1.34
CA ALA A 49 3.03 1.91 0.39
C ALA A 49 4.13 2.85 -0.11
N PRO A 50 3.83 4.09 -0.59
CA PRO A 50 4.89 5.00 -1.02
C PRO A 50 5.80 5.44 0.13
N LEU A 51 5.27 5.62 1.34
CA LEU A 51 6.09 5.95 2.50
C LEU A 51 7.01 4.79 2.91
N LEU A 52 6.48 3.58 2.86
CA LEU A 52 7.28 2.38 3.13
C LEU A 52 8.39 2.20 2.09
N ALA A 53 8.07 2.39 0.81
CA ALA A 53 9.05 2.33 -0.27
C ALA A 53 10.14 3.40 -0.08
N SER A 54 9.77 4.63 0.21
CA SER A 54 10.71 5.72 0.48
C SER A 54 11.62 5.41 1.67
N TRP A 55 11.05 4.88 2.74
CA TRP A 55 11.81 4.49 3.93
C TRP A 55 12.81 3.38 3.61
N MET A 56 12.38 2.36 2.86
CA MET A 56 13.26 1.25 2.45
C MET A 56 14.46 1.76 1.65
N LEU A 57 14.22 2.65 0.68
CA LEU A 57 15.29 3.22 -0.14
C LEU A 57 16.28 4.05 0.69
N ARG A 58 15.80 4.77 1.69
CA ARG A 58 16.67 5.54 2.60
C ARG A 58 17.52 4.65 3.49
N MET A 59 17.01 3.47 3.83
CA MET A 59 17.76 2.47 4.58
C MET A 59 18.73 1.68 3.70
N GLY A 60 18.91 2.09 2.45
CA GLY A 60 19.79 1.41 1.50
C GLY A 60 19.23 0.11 0.95
N ARG A 61 17.95 -0.15 1.15
CA ARG A 61 17.28 -1.34 0.64
C ARG A 61 16.65 -1.02 -0.70
N SER A 62 17.15 -1.64 -1.74
CA SER A 62 16.60 -1.51 -3.09
C SER A 62 16.13 -2.86 -3.60
N LEU A 63 15.29 -2.83 -4.61
CA LEU A 63 14.82 -4.04 -5.30
C LEU A 63 15.49 -4.10 -6.66
N PRO A 64 16.53 -4.95 -6.86
CA PRO A 64 17.26 -5.01 -8.13
C PRO A 64 16.35 -5.31 -9.32
N ALA A 65 15.36 -6.18 -9.14
CA ALA A 65 14.40 -6.53 -10.20
C ALA A 65 13.63 -5.31 -10.71
N ALA A 66 13.48 -4.26 -9.90
CA ALA A 66 12.74 -3.05 -10.28
C ALA A 66 13.41 -2.27 -11.41
N HIS A 67 14.69 -2.52 -11.68
CA HIS A 67 15.41 -1.91 -12.83
C HIS A 67 15.12 -2.61 -14.16
N SER A 68 14.54 -3.80 -14.12
CA SER A 68 14.13 -4.52 -15.32
C SER A 68 13.01 -3.76 -16.05
N PRO A 69 13.06 -3.63 -17.39
CA PRO A 69 12.04 -2.87 -18.13
C PRO A 69 10.64 -3.46 -18.05
N GLY A 70 10.53 -4.77 -17.81
CA GLY A 70 9.23 -5.43 -17.68
C GLY A 70 8.64 -5.40 -16.27
N PHE A 71 9.39 -4.96 -15.28
CA PHE A 71 8.96 -5.05 -13.88
C PHE A 71 7.77 -4.13 -13.58
N LEU A 72 7.86 -2.85 -13.97
CA LEU A 72 6.81 -1.88 -13.68
C LEU A 72 5.47 -2.24 -14.32
N PRO A 73 5.40 -2.59 -15.63
CA PRO A 73 4.14 -3.05 -16.22
C PRO A 73 3.57 -4.29 -15.54
N VAL A 74 4.40 -5.26 -15.20
CA VAL A 74 3.95 -6.50 -14.54
C VAL A 74 3.38 -6.21 -13.16
N VAL A 75 4.08 -5.42 -12.36
CA VAL A 75 3.61 -5.04 -11.02
C VAL A 75 2.33 -4.21 -11.08
N THR A 76 2.22 -3.30 -12.04
CA THR A 76 1.01 -2.51 -12.26
C THR A 76 -0.17 -3.41 -12.60
N LEU A 77 0.03 -4.33 -13.55
CA LEU A 77 -1.02 -5.28 -13.93
C LEU A 77 -1.42 -6.17 -12.78
N LEU A 78 -0.45 -6.68 -12.02
CA LEU A 78 -0.70 -7.52 -10.86
C LEU A 78 -1.52 -6.77 -9.80
N GLN A 79 -1.18 -5.51 -9.54
CA GLN A 79 -1.90 -4.66 -8.60
C GLN A 79 -3.36 -4.47 -9.03
N LEU A 80 -3.59 -4.20 -10.31
CA LEU A 80 -4.93 -4.06 -10.86
C LEU A 80 -5.71 -5.37 -10.78
N LEU A 81 -5.09 -6.49 -11.13
CA LEU A 81 -5.73 -7.81 -11.07
C LEU A 81 -6.13 -8.16 -9.64
N LEU A 82 -5.25 -7.93 -8.68
CA LEU A 82 -5.57 -8.15 -7.26
C LEU A 82 -6.72 -7.26 -6.80
N PHE A 83 -6.68 -5.99 -7.17
CA PHE A 83 -7.74 -5.04 -6.82
C PHE A 83 -9.09 -5.51 -7.34
N PHE A 84 -9.17 -5.86 -8.62
CA PHE A 84 -10.43 -6.32 -9.22
C PHE A 84 -10.86 -7.68 -8.69
N ALA A 85 -9.90 -8.60 -8.49
CA ALA A 85 -10.21 -9.93 -7.94
C ALA A 85 -10.83 -9.84 -6.54
N TRP A 86 -10.26 -8.99 -5.68
CA TRP A 86 -10.78 -8.81 -4.32
C TRP A 86 -12.12 -8.08 -4.28
N HIS A 87 -12.48 -7.34 -5.34
CA HIS A 87 -13.75 -6.64 -5.43
C HIS A 87 -14.83 -7.44 -6.18
N ALA A 88 -14.52 -8.61 -6.69
CA ALA A 88 -15.51 -9.51 -7.26
C ALA A 88 -16.54 -9.89 -6.18
N PRO A 89 -17.86 -9.92 -6.50
CA PRO A 89 -18.90 -10.09 -5.47
C PRO A 89 -18.72 -11.32 -4.58
N GLY A 90 -18.38 -12.47 -5.17
CA GLY A 90 -18.16 -13.70 -4.40
C GLY A 90 -16.92 -13.64 -3.51
N THR A 91 -15.83 -13.08 -4.03
CA THR A 91 -14.57 -12.92 -3.29
C THR A 91 -14.73 -11.93 -2.14
N LEU A 92 -15.40 -10.82 -2.39
CA LEU A 92 -15.65 -9.81 -1.38
C LEU A 92 -16.50 -10.37 -0.23
N ALA A 93 -17.56 -11.09 -0.55
CA ALA A 93 -18.40 -11.75 0.46
C ALA A 93 -17.58 -12.74 1.30
N TRP A 94 -16.74 -13.55 0.67
CA TRP A 94 -15.86 -14.49 1.36
C TRP A 94 -14.89 -13.77 2.30
N MET A 95 -14.26 -12.70 1.84
CA MET A 95 -13.33 -11.92 2.67
C MET A 95 -14.02 -11.30 3.89
N MET A 96 -15.24 -10.83 3.73
CA MET A 96 -15.98 -10.20 4.84
C MET A 96 -16.31 -11.21 5.94
N ASP A 97 -16.45 -12.50 5.59
CA ASP A 97 -16.75 -13.56 6.54
C ASP A 97 -15.50 -14.25 7.09
N ALA A 98 -14.32 -13.97 6.53
CA ALA A 98 -13.08 -14.63 6.90
C ALA A 98 -11.98 -13.59 7.22
N PRO A 99 -11.83 -13.17 8.50
CA PRO A 99 -10.87 -12.14 8.88
C PRO A 99 -9.44 -12.42 8.46
N LEU A 100 -8.99 -13.67 8.51
CA LEU A 100 -7.63 -14.05 8.10
C LEU A 100 -7.42 -13.86 6.60
N VAL A 101 -8.43 -14.19 5.80
CA VAL A 101 -8.38 -13.98 4.34
C VAL A 101 -8.34 -12.49 4.02
N HIS A 102 -9.16 -11.70 4.70
CA HIS A 102 -9.18 -10.25 4.54
C HIS A 102 -7.81 -9.64 4.87
N THR A 103 -7.21 -10.03 5.99
CA THR A 103 -5.89 -9.55 6.39
C THR A 103 -4.81 -9.96 5.39
N ALA A 104 -4.82 -11.22 4.94
CA ALA A 104 -3.88 -11.71 3.94
C ALA A 104 -4.00 -10.95 2.62
N ALA A 105 -5.22 -10.66 2.19
CA ALA A 105 -5.49 -9.88 0.99
C ALA A 105 -4.93 -8.45 1.10
N GLN A 106 -5.12 -7.80 2.25
CA GLN A 106 -4.60 -6.46 2.50
C GLN A 106 -3.06 -6.44 2.51
N LEU A 107 -2.43 -7.43 3.14
CA LEU A 107 -0.97 -7.54 3.15
C LEU A 107 -0.40 -7.79 1.75
N LEU A 108 -1.05 -8.64 0.97
CA LEU A 108 -0.64 -8.91 -0.40
C LEU A 108 -0.73 -7.64 -1.26
N LEU A 109 -1.82 -6.90 -1.13
CA LEU A 109 -2.00 -5.64 -1.84
C LEU A 109 -0.95 -4.62 -1.43
N LEU A 110 -0.63 -4.53 -0.14
CA LEU A 110 0.42 -3.65 0.37
C LEU A 110 1.79 -4.03 -0.20
N LEU A 111 2.12 -5.31 -0.26
CA LEU A 111 3.39 -5.79 -0.83
C LEU A 111 3.52 -5.40 -2.30
N VAL A 112 2.49 -5.64 -3.09
CA VAL A 112 2.50 -5.32 -4.52
C VAL A 112 2.54 -3.82 -4.73
N ALA A 113 1.78 -3.05 -3.95
CA ALA A 113 1.79 -1.59 -4.02
C ALA A 113 3.16 -1.02 -3.63
N THR A 114 3.81 -1.59 -2.61
CA THR A 114 5.18 -1.19 -2.21
C THR A 114 6.18 -1.49 -3.34
N ALA A 115 6.09 -2.65 -3.96
CA ALA A 115 6.93 -3.01 -5.10
C ALA A 115 6.72 -2.04 -6.28
N PHE A 116 5.48 -1.65 -6.54
CA PHE A 116 5.14 -0.64 -7.55
C PHE A 116 5.84 0.70 -7.25
N TRP A 117 5.70 1.20 -6.02
CA TRP A 117 6.31 2.47 -5.64
C TRP A 117 7.84 2.42 -5.62
N LEU A 118 8.42 1.29 -5.21
CA LEU A 118 9.87 1.08 -5.31
C LEU A 118 10.34 1.18 -6.77
N ALA A 119 9.61 0.54 -7.69
CA ALA A 119 9.94 0.60 -9.12
C ALA A 119 9.86 2.03 -9.64
N VAL A 120 8.81 2.78 -9.29
CA VAL A 120 8.64 4.17 -9.72
C VAL A 120 9.76 5.05 -9.14
N MET A 121 10.03 4.94 -7.86
CA MET A 121 11.04 5.78 -7.19
C MET A 121 12.46 5.46 -7.64
N GLN A 122 12.79 4.19 -7.88
CA GLN A 122 14.10 3.79 -8.38
C GLN A 122 14.35 4.25 -9.81
N ARG A 123 13.30 4.35 -10.63
CA ARG A 123 13.39 4.83 -12.01
C ARG A 123 13.55 6.34 -12.12
N SER A 124 13.09 7.09 -11.13
CA SER A 124 13.18 8.56 -11.13
C SER A 124 14.57 9.06 -10.75
N ASP A 125 15.46 8.20 -10.33
CA ASP A 125 16.86 8.51 -10.09
C ASP A 125 17.67 8.26 -11.37
#